data_52976b626c06c7c5222588a17e9e0bc0
#
_entry.id   52976b626c06c7c5222588a17e9e0bc0
#
_cell.length_a   1.000
_cell.length_b   1.000
_cell.length_c   1.000
_cell.angle_alpha   90.00
_cell.angle_beta   90.00
_cell.angle_gamma   90.00
#
_symmetry.space_group_name_H-M   'P 1'
#
loop_
_entity.id
_entity.type
_entity.pdbx_description
1 polymer ?
#
loop_
_entity_poly.entity_id
_entity_poly.type
_entity_poly.pdbx_seq_one_letter_code
_entity_poly.pdbx_strand_id
1 'polypeptide(L)'
;MRKRLISTAMALLVAAALSAQSLYVGTYNIRNRNKGDEENGNVWATRCKVLCNQVNSEAPDAFGTQEVLVQQLRDMRAALDNYDYIGVGRDDGKEAGEYSAIFYKKDHLKLLDHGNFWLNETPDTPKLGWDAACIRICTWGKFKQLKSGFKFYYFNLHMDHVGIVARREAAKLIVSKIREIAKDAPVVVTGDFNVDQNNEIFKIFTDSGILKDSYTSARLRFAENGTFNSFDTNRFSTSRIDHIFLSPKFSVDRYGILTNAYWTPVEGAKEVKGKDAPSEIRFKKYTRRAPSDHYPVFAHIKYVK
;
A
#
# COMPACT_ATOMS: atom_id res chain seq x y z
N MET A 1 -45.93 -21.60 1.28
CA MET A 1 -45.08 -20.77 2.16
C MET A 1 -43.67 -21.34 2.37
N ARG A 2 -43.46 -22.63 2.69
CA ARG A 2 -42.10 -23.22 2.94
C ARG A 2 -41.13 -23.07 1.76
N LYS A 3 -41.55 -23.26 0.49
CA LYS A 3 -40.63 -23.13 -0.67
C LYS A 3 -40.11 -21.72 -0.91
N ARG A 4 -40.89 -20.66 -0.62
CA ARG A 4 -40.41 -19.26 -0.72
C ARG A 4 -39.44 -18.88 0.35
N LEU A 5 -39.62 -19.39 1.59
CA LEU A 5 -38.69 -19.15 2.70
C LEU A 5 -37.31 -19.81 2.46
N ILE A 6 -37.29 -21.01 1.88
CA ILE A 6 -36.04 -21.72 1.54
C ILE A 6 -35.30 -20.98 0.42
N SER A 7 -36.00 -20.47 -0.61
CA SER A 7 -35.38 -19.71 -1.70
C SER A 7 -34.80 -18.36 -1.21
N THR A 8 -35.49 -17.69 -0.30
CA THR A 8 -35.02 -16.41 0.27
C THR A 8 -33.81 -16.61 1.19
N ALA A 9 -33.81 -17.66 2.01
CA ALA A 9 -32.68 -18.00 2.87
C ALA A 9 -31.45 -18.44 2.07
N MET A 10 -31.64 -19.16 0.97
CA MET A 10 -30.56 -19.59 0.09
C MET A 10 -29.98 -18.41 -0.72
N ALA A 11 -30.82 -17.45 -1.17
CA ALA A 11 -30.37 -16.21 -1.83
C ALA A 11 -29.60 -15.30 -0.86
N LEU A 12 -30.01 -15.19 0.40
CA LEU A 12 -29.30 -14.45 1.45
C LEU A 12 -27.95 -15.09 1.81
N LEU A 13 -27.87 -16.42 1.89
CA LEU A 13 -26.63 -17.15 2.12
C LEU A 13 -25.65 -17.02 0.94
N VAL A 14 -26.12 -17.04 -0.29
CA VAL A 14 -25.29 -16.82 -1.50
C VAL A 14 -24.82 -15.37 -1.55
N ALA A 15 -25.67 -14.38 -1.26
CA ALA A 15 -25.27 -12.97 -1.18
C ALA A 15 -24.26 -12.71 -0.07
N ALA A 16 -24.42 -13.32 1.11
CA ALA A 16 -23.48 -13.24 2.22
C ALA A 16 -22.13 -13.91 1.85
N ALA A 17 -22.15 -15.06 1.18
CA ALA A 17 -20.93 -15.75 0.72
C ALA A 17 -20.19 -14.95 -0.37
N LEU A 18 -20.90 -14.21 -1.23
CA LEU A 18 -20.32 -13.35 -2.26
C LEU A 18 -19.71 -12.06 -1.67
N SER A 19 -20.31 -11.49 -0.64
CA SER A 19 -19.72 -10.33 0.07
C SER A 19 -18.54 -10.70 0.96
N ALA A 20 -18.47 -11.96 1.39
CA ALA A 20 -17.48 -12.46 2.35
C ALA A 20 -16.06 -12.68 1.77
N GLN A 21 -15.86 -12.55 0.46
CA GLN A 21 -14.54 -12.69 -0.20
C GLN A 21 -14.01 -11.35 -0.74
N SER A 22 -14.62 -10.26 -0.33
CA SER A 22 -14.15 -8.92 -0.68
C SER A 22 -13.09 -8.47 0.32
N LEU A 23 -12.07 -7.79 -0.20
CA LEU A 23 -10.99 -7.18 0.59
C LEU A 23 -10.81 -5.73 0.14
N TYR A 24 -10.44 -4.88 1.09
CA TYR A 24 -9.92 -3.55 0.82
C TYR A 24 -8.43 -3.53 1.13
N VAL A 25 -7.60 -3.38 0.12
CA VAL A 25 -6.14 -3.52 0.21
C VAL A 25 -5.44 -2.28 -0.30
N GLY A 26 -4.21 -2.03 0.16
CA GLY A 26 -3.48 -0.83 -0.24
C GLY A 26 -1.97 -0.95 -0.19
N THR A 27 -1.29 0.08 -0.68
CA THR A 27 0.15 0.32 -0.52
C THR A 27 0.39 1.78 -0.21
N TYR A 28 1.33 2.07 0.64
CA TYR A 28 1.71 3.42 1.02
C TYR A 28 3.20 3.51 1.36
N ASN A 29 4.01 4.03 0.46
CA ASN A 29 5.34 4.49 0.83
C ASN A 29 5.17 5.70 1.77
N ILE A 30 5.53 5.55 3.04
CA ILE A 30 5.27 6.56 4.08
C ILE A 30 6.41 7.56 4.24
N ARG A 31 7.47 7.39 3.47
CA ARG A 31 8.73 8.13 3.56
C ARG A 31 9.41 7.97 4.92
N ASN A 32 10.64 7.56 4.94
CA ASN A 32 11.43 7.45 6.17
C ASN A 32 11.55 8.80 6.89
N ARG A 33 11.75 8.72 8.19
CA ARG A 33 12.08 9.90 8.98
C ARG A 33 13.54 10.25 8.75
N ASN A 34 13.80 11.44 8.23
CA ASN A 34 15.14 11.97 8.03
C ASN A 34 15.22 13.47 8.32
N LYS A 35 16.42 13.93 8.62
CA LYS A 35 16.68 15.31 9.04
C LYS A 35 16.33 16.33 7.95
N GLY A 36 16.65 16.04 6.68
CA GLY A 36 16.40 16.96 5.58
C GLY A 36 14.92 17.24 5.38
N ASP A 37 14.07 16.21 5.47
CA ASP A 37 12.62 16.39 5.39
C ASP A 37 12.07 17.18 6.58
N GLU A 38 12.60 16.96 7.79
CA GLU A 38 12.19 17.71 9.00
C GLU A 38 12.58 19.19 8.91
N GLU A 39 13.78 19.52 8.43
CA GLU A 39 14.23 20.89 8.18
C GLU A 39 13.36 21.61 7.14
N ASN A 40 12.80 20.88 6.17
CA ASN A 40 11.86 21.39 5.19
C ASN A 40 10.39 21.42 5.70
N GLY A 41 10.17 21.15 6.98
CA GLY A 41 8.86 21.19 7.63
C GLY A 41 7.99 19.96 7.41
N ASN A 42 8.54 18.88 6.86
CA ASN A 42 7.87 17.58 6.70
C ASN A 42 8.12 16.68 7.92
N VAL A 43 7.88 17.22 9.11
CA VAL A 43 8.17 16.58 10.41
C VAL A 43 7.37 15.30 10.59
N TRP A 44 8.06 14.20 10.92
CA TRP A 44 7.44 12.88 11.07
C TRP A 44 6.26 12.86 12.05
N ALA A 45 6.38 13.47 13.21
CA ALA A 45 5.31 13.47 14.21
C ALA A 45 3.99 14.07 13.69
N THR A 46 4.06 15.09 12.82
CA THR A 46 2.88 15.66 12.16
C THR A 46 2.38 14.75 11.04
N ARG A 47 3.30 14.27 10.18
CA ARG A 47 2.96 13.38 9.07
C ARG A 47 2.31 12.08 9.56
N CYS A 48 2.87 11.45 10.59
CA CYS A 48 2.36 10.23 11.20
C CYS A 48 0.90 10.37 11.64
N LYS A 49 0.57 11.45 12.33
CA LYS A 49 -0.80 11.72 12.77
C LYS A 49 -1.79 11.80 11.60
N VAL A 50 -1.42 12.54 10.55
CA VAL A 50 -2.29 12.72 9.38
C VAL A 50 -2.43 11.42 8.60
N LEU A 51 -1.32 10.72 8.38
CA LEU A 51 -1.25 9.45 7.68
C LEU A 51 -2.08 8.37 8.39
N CYS A 52 -1.90 8.22 9.70
CA CYS A 52 -2.66 7.24 10.48
C CYS A 52 -4.15 7.58 10.54
N ASN A 53 -4.52 8.85 10.64
CA ASN A 53 -5.93 9.26 10.56
C ASN A 53 -6.54 8.92 9.20
N GLN A 54 -5.79 9.09 8.11
CA GLN A 54 -6.23 8.69 6.77
C GLN A 54 -6.43 7.16 6.70
N VAL A 55 -5.46 6.37 7.17
CA VAL A 55 -5.58 4.91 7.20
C VAL A 55 -6.75 4.44 8.07
N ASN A 56 -6.95 5.05 9.25
CA ASN A 56 -8.09 4.72 10.12
C ASN A 56 -9.43 5.06 9.46
N SER A 57 -9.51 6.18 8.72
CA SER A 57 -10.71 6.58 7.97
C SER A 57 -11.01 5.64 6.80
N GLU A 58 -10.00 5.27 6.02
CA GLU A 58 -10.13 4.30 4.92
C GLU A 58 -10.37 2.88 5.44
N ALA A 59 -9.76 2.54 6.56
CA ALA A 59 -9.90 1.27 7.25
C ALA A 59 -9.65 0.02 6.36
N PRO A 60 -8.54 -0.05 5.59
CA PRO A 60 -8.24 -1.21 4.76
C PRO A 60 -8.06 -2.49 5.58
N ASP A 61 -8.42 -3.65 5.00
CA ASP A 61 -8.17 -4.96 5.64
C ASP A 61 -6.68 -5.23 5.81
N ALA A 62 -5.87 -4.87 4.80
CA ALA A 62 -4.41 -4.91 4.84
C ALA A 62 -3.79 -3.88 3.88
N PHE A 63 -2.61 -3.38 4.24
CA PHE A 63 -1.84 -2.51 3.35
C PHE A 63 -0.33 -2.70 3.57
N GLY A 64 0.42 -2.60 2.48
CA GLY A 64 1.87 -2.57 2.50
C GLY A 64 2.40 -1.17 2.79
N THR A 65 3.53 -1.08 3.48
CA THR A 65 4.26 0.18 3.70
C THR A 65 5.69 0.04 3.24
N GLN A 66 6.30 1.12 2.78
CA GLN A 66 7.69 1.18 2.36
C GLN A 66 8.40 2.33 3.09
N GLU A 67 9.74 2.25 3.17
CA GLU A 67 10.61 3.22 3.85
C GLU A 67 10.39 3.34 5.37
N VAL A 68 9.77 2.38 5.99
CA VAL A 68 9.38 2.47 7.41
C VAL A 68 10.55 2.10 8.30
N LEU A 69 11.02 3.00 9.16
CA LEU A 69 11.98 2.70 10.22
C LEU A 69 11.27 2.10 11.44
N VAL A 70 11.98 1.33 12.25
CA VAL A 70 11.41 0.65 13.43
C VAL A 70 10.65 1.61 14.36
N GLN A 71 11.15 2.84 14.58
CA GLN A 71 10.43 3.81 15.40
C GLN A 71 9.13 4.27 14.75
N GLN A 72 9.13 4.46 13.42
CA GLN A 72 7.92 4.82 12.67
C GLN A 72 6.88 3.69 12.73
N LEU A 73 7.30 2.41 12.68
CA LEU A 73 6.41 1.27 12.90
C LEU A 73 5.74 1.30 14.27
N ARG A 74 6.54 1.59 15.32
CA ARG A 74 6.01 1.70 16.70
C ARG A 74 5.00 2.84 16.83
N ASP A 75 5.30 4.01 16.26
CA ASP A 75 4.42 5.17 16.25
C ASP A 75 3.10 4.87 15.48
N MET A 76 3.21 4.26 14.30
CA MET A 76 2.04 3.87 13.50
C MET A 76 1.18 2.83 14.22
N ARG A 77 1.81 1.78 14.80
CA ARG A 77 1.09 0.74 15.54
C ARG A 77 0.31 1.31 16.73
N ALA A 78 0.86 2.33 17.40
CA ALA A 78 0.21 3.01 18.52
C ALA A 78 -0.97 3.89 18.06
N ALA A 79 -0.95 4.40 16.82
CA ALA A 79 -1.94 5.32 16.27
C ALA A 79 -2.98 4.64 15.36
N LEU A 80 -2.76 3.39 14.95
CA LEU A 80 -3.67 2.66 14.06
C LEU A 80 -4.60 1.75 14.84
N ASP A 81 -5.90 1.98 14.67
CA ASP A 81 -6.94 1.24 15.38
C ASP A 81 -7.02 -0.21 14.92
N ASN A 82 -6.75 -1.15 15.84
CA ASN A 82 -6.90 -2.57 15.64
C ASN A 82 -5.99 -3.22 14.56
N TYR A 83 -4.89 -2.55 14.20
CA TYR A 83 -3.88 -3.12 13.30
C TYR A 83 -2.74 -3.80 14.07
N ASP A 84 -2.16 -4.80 13.41
CA ASP A 84 -0.84 -5.34 13.70
C ASP A 84 -0.04 -5.38 12.41
N TYR A 85 1.26 -5.68 12.48
CA TYR A 85 2.11 -5.72 11.29
C TYR A 85 3.05 -6.93 11.31
N ILE A 86 3.57 -7.28 10.12
CA ILE A 86 4.66 -8.22 9.90
C ILE A 86 5.75 -7.55 9.05
N GLY A 87 6.97 -8.02 9.19
CA GLY A 87 8.16 -7.54 8.47
C GLY A 87 9.37 -7.45 9.39
N VAL A 88 10.53 -7.27 8.78
CA VAL A 88 11.81 -7.08 9.46
C VAL A 88 12.60 -5.96 8.79
N GLY A 89 13.57 -5.40 9.48
CA GLY A 89 14.51 -4.43 8.93
C GLY A 89 15.39 -5.05 7.85
N ARG A 90 15.53 -4.35 6.72
CA ARG A 90 16.19 -4.88 5.52
C ARG A 90 17.69 -5.13 5.70
N ASP A 91 18.34 -4.41 6.65
CA ASP A 91 19.81 -4.42 6.77
C ASP A 91 20.32 -5.61 7.59
N ASP A 92 19.53 -6.15 8.52
CA ASP A 92 19.94 -7.22 9.42
C ASP A 92 18.92 -8.36 9.60
N GLY A 93 17.74 -8.22 8.98
CA GLY A 93 16.64 -9.16 9.19
C GLY A 93 16.00 -9.09 10.57
N LYS A 94 16.22 -8.00 11.31
CA LYS A 94 15.68 -7.73 12.65
C LYS A 94 15.08 -6.33 12.71
N GLU A 95 15.79 -5.33 13.24
CA GLU A 95 15.29 -3.96 13.41
C GLU A 95 16.06 -2.91 12.60
N ALA A 96 17.20 -3.24 12.00
CA ALA A 96 18.02 -2.28 11.27
C ALA A 96 17.53 -2.04 9.84
N GLY A 97 17.58 -0.78 9.43
CA GLY A 97 17.16 -0.34 8.10
C GLY A 97 15.65 -0.16 7.95
N GLU A 98 15.23 0.07 6.72
CA GLU A 98 13.84 0.25 6.38
C GLU A 98 13.11 -1.10 6.25
N TYR A 99 11.82 -1.09 6.57
CA TYR A 99 10.92 -2.23 6.41
C TYR A 99 10.06 -2.05 5.16
N SER A 100 9.72 -3.16 4.55
CA SER A 100 8.56 -3.30 3.66
C SER A 100 7.46 -4.02 4.44
N ALA A 101 6.90 -3.36 5.44
CA ALA A 101 5.97 -3.99 6.37
C ALA A 101 4.56 -4.16 5.78
N ILE A 102 3.83 -5.17 6.25
CA ILE A 102 2.41 -5.38 5.93
C ILE A 102 1.62 -5.17 7.21
N PHE A 103 0.79 -4.13 7.23
CA PHE A 103 -0.21 -3.90 8.28
C PHE A 103 -1.51 -4.64 7.92
N TYR A 104 -2.17 -5.22 8.93
CA TYR A 104 -3.44 -5.93 8.75
C TYR A 104 -4.37 -5.75 9.95
N LYS A 105 -5.67 -5.67 9.70
CA LYS A 105 -6.72 -5.56 10.72
C LYS A 105 -6.94 -6.89 11.43
N LYS A 106 -6.71 -6.93 12.74
CA LYS A 106 -6.78 -8.15 13.59
C LYS A 106 -8.17 -8.73 13.72
N ASP A 107 -9.21 -7.91 13.64
CA ASP A 107 -10.61 -8.34 13.69
C ASP A 107 -11.15 -8.82 12.33
N HIS A 108 -10.44 -8.53 11.23
CA HIS A 108 -10.80 -8.99 9.89
C HIS A 108 -9.94 -10.15 9.41
N LEU A 109 -8.66 -10.14 9.75
CA LEU A 109 -7.65 -11.07 9.23
C LEU A 109 -6.90 -11.78 10.35
N LYS A 110 -6.73 -13.10 10.19
CA LYS A 110 -5.81 -13.91 10.98
C LYS A 110 -4.57 -14.22 10.15
N LEU A 111 -3.40 -13.86 10.67
CA LEU A 111 -2.12 -14.30 10.13
C LEU A 111 -1.94 -15.80 10.37
N LEU A 112 -1.62 -16.57 9.32
CA LEU A 112 -1.39 -18.02 9.38
C LEU A 112 0.07 -18.39 9.24
N ASP A 113 0.81 -17.61 8.42
CA ASP A 113 2.22 -17.82 8.10
C ASP A 113 2.81 -16.52 7.55
N HIS A 114 4.12 -16.32 7.67
CA HIS A 114 4.80 -15.16 7.13
C HIS A 114 6.29 -15.41 6.93
N GLY A 115 6.93 -14.53 6.14
CA GLY A 115 8.37 -14.54 5.96
C GLY A 115 8.84 -13.34 5.18
N ASN A 116 10.14 -13.34 4.92
CA ASN A 116 10.82 -12.30 4.17
C ASN A 116 11.83 -12.94 3.23
N PHE A 117 12.16 -12.25 2.15
CA PHE A 117 13.30 -12.57 1.30
C PHE A 117 13.89 -11.28 0.74
N TRP A 118 15.21 -11.27 0.54
CA TRP A 118 15.93 -10.13 -0.01
C TRP A 118 15.93 -10.14 -1.53
N LEU A 119 15.89 -8.96 -2.12
CA LEU A 119 15.92 -8.79 -3.58
C LEU A 119 17.37 -8.75 -4.07
N ASN A 120 18.01 -9.91 -4.03
CA ASN A 120 19.39 -10.15 -4.46
C ASN A 120 19.60 -11.59 -4.93
N GLU A 121 20.82 -11.94 -5.33
CA GLU A 121 21.21 -13.26 -5.86
C GLU A 121 21.15 -14.38 -4.80
N THR A 122 21.11 -14.02 -3.52
CA THR A 122 20.97 -14.96 -2.38
C THR A 122 19.83 -14.46 -1.48
N PRO A 123 18.58 -14.77 -1.82
CA PRO A 123 17.40 -14.15 -1.18
C PRO A 123 17.25 -14.35 0.33
N ASP A 124 17.99 -15.27 0.91
CA ASP A 124 17.96 -15.54 2.36
C ASP A 124 18.98 -14.69 3.17
N THR A 125 19.72 -13.80 2.48
CA THR A 125 20.81 -13.03 3.09
C THR A 125 20.62 -11.52 2.87
N PRO A 126 20.70 -10.69 3.94
CA PRO A 126 20.62 -9.24 3.83
C PRO A 126 21.90 -8.65 3.21
N LYS A 127 21.87 -8.41 1.90
CA LYS A 127 22.95 -7.77 1.15
C LYS A 127 22.42 -7.01 -0.06
N LEU A 128 23.29 -6.17 -0.65
CA LEU A 128 23.01 -5.56 -1.96
C LEU A 128 22.84 -6.64 -3.03
N GLY A 129 21.91 -6.43 -3.94
CA GLY A 129 21.70 -7.28 -5.11
C GLY A 129 22.10 -6.56 -6.39
N TRP A 130 22.81 -7.25 -7.28
CA TRP A 130 23.21 -6.74 -8.62
C TRP A 130 23.84 -5.34 -8.55
N ASP A 131 23.24 -4.36 -9.25
CA ASP A 131 23.65 -2.94 -9.26
C ASP A 131 22.82 -2.05 -8.31
N ALA A 132 22.18 -2.63 -7.28
CA ALA A 132 21.33 -1.89 -6.36
C ALA A 132 22.12 -0.87 -5.52
N ALA A 133 21.52 0.30 -5.31
CA ALA A 133 22.05 1.32 -4.41
C ALA A 133 21.77 1.03 -2.93
N CYS A 134 20.72 0.24 -2.63
CA CYS A 134 20.29 -0.11 -1.28
C CYS A 134 19.93 -1.59 -1.18
N ILE A 135 20.06 -2.15 0.02
CA ILE A 135 19.50 -3.47 0.34
C ILE A 135 17.98 -3.38 0.21
N ARG A 136 17.37 -4.36 -0.47
CA ARG A 136 15.92 -4.41 -0.73
C ARG A 136 15.33 -5.71 -0.25
N ILE A 137 14.09 -5.65 0.25
CA ILE A 137 13.40 -6.77 0.89
C ILE A 137 11.96 -6.85 0.42
N CYS A 138 11.43 -8.07 0.35
CA CYS A 138 10.01 -8.35 0.21
C CYS A 138 9.53 -9.08 1.46
N THR A 139 8.47 -8.60 2.07
CA THR A 139 7.74 -9.26 3.15
C THR A 139 6.52 -9.96 2.58
N TRP A 140 6.18 -11.16 3.07
CA TRP A 140 4.95 -11.82 2.71
C TRP A 140 4.22 -12.38 3.94
N GLY A 141 2.89 -12.45 3.83
CA GLY A 141 2.02 -13.07 4.83
C GLY A 141 0.93 -13.91 4.18
N LYS A 142 0.60 -15.05 4.81
CA LYS A 142 -0.57 -15.85 4.51
C LYS A 142 -1.67 -15.51 5.49
N PHE A 143 -2.78 -15.01 4.98
CA PHE A 143 -3.90 -14.56 5.79
C PHE A 143 -5.14 -15.41 5.59
N LYS A 144 -5.97 -15.46 6.64
CA LYS A 144 -7.33 -15.98 6.61
C LYS A 144 -8.30 -14.87 6.97
N GLN A 145 -9.22 -14.53 6.06
CA GLN A 145 -10.33 -13.65 6.38
C GLN A 145 -11.26 -14.35 7.39
N LEU A 146 -11.47 -13.74 8.55
CA LEU A 146 -12.19 -14.36 9.66
C LEU A 146 -13.64 -14.66 9.33
N LYS A 147 -14.32 -13.72 8.64
CA LYS A 147 -15.74 -13.83 8.28
C LYS A 147 -16.04 -14.95 7.30
N SER A 148 -15.19 -15.16 6.29
CA SER A 148 -15.45 -16.11 5.19
C SER A 148 -14.61 -17.39 5.24
N GLY A 149 -13.53 -17.36 6.00
CA GLY A 149 -12.50 -18.40 5.96
C GLY A 149 -11.62 -18.38 4.71
N PHE A 150 -11.80 -17.39 3.82
CA PHE A 150 -11.01 -17.20 2.62
C PHE A 150 -9.53 -17.00 2.96
N LYS A 151 -8.65 -17.70 2.26
CA LYS A 151 -7.20 -17.66 2.46
C LYS A 151 -6.53 -17.06 1.24
N PHE A 152 -5.55 -16.18 1.47
CA PHE A 152 -4.77 -15.53 0.42
C PHE A 152 -3.37 -15.19 0.94
N TYR A 153 -2.46 -14.91 0.00
CA TYR A 153 -1.14 -14.39 0.31
C TYR A 153 -1.08 -12.90 -0.03
N TYR A 154 -0.34 -12.18 0.78
CA TYR A 154 -0.04 -10.76 0.58
C TYR A 154 1.47 -10.60 0.55
N PHE A 155 2.01 -9.99 -0.51
CA PHE A 155 3.41 -9.64 -0.65
C PHE A 155 3.55 -8.12 -0.68
N ASN A 156 4.56 -7.58 0.00
CA ASN A 156 4.87 -6.15 -0.03
C ASN A 156 6.37 -5.94 -0.18
N LEU A 157 6.75 -5.03 -1.07
CA LEU A 157 8.14 -4.84 -1.47
C LEU A 157 8.48 -3.37 -1.71
N HIS A 158 9.79 -3.08 -1.77
CA HIS A 158 10.32 -1.81 -2.25
C HIS A 158 11.54 -2.14 -3.15
N MET A 159 11.41 -1.90 -4.46
CA MET A 159 12.48 -2.16 -5.42
C MET A 159 13.50 -1.02 -5.43
N ASP A 160 14.69 -1.27 -5.99
CA ASP A 160 15.75 -0.27 -6.01
C ASP A 160 15.43 0.92 -6.92
N HIS A 161 15.80 2.12 -6.48
CA HIS A 161 15.50 3.35 -7.20
C HIS A 161 16.57 3.74 -8.24
N VAL A 162 17.76 3.13 -8.20
CA VAL A 162 18.89 3.41 -9.10
C VAL A 162 19.18 2.25 -10.03
N GLY A 163 19.42 1.06 -9.46
CA GLY A 163 19.90 -0.11 -10.22
C GLY A 163 18.86 -0.65 -11.20
N ILE A 164 19.14 -0.56 -12.51
CA ILE A 164 18.22 -1.07 -13.54
C ILE A 164 18.25 -2.59 -13.58
N VAL A 165 19.43 -3.20 -13.47
CA VAL A 165 19.59 -4.66 -13.42
C VAL A 165 18.93 -5.19 -12.16
N ALA A 166 19.16 -4.53 -11.02
CA ALA A 166 18.55 -4.90 -9.74
C ALA A 166 17.01 -4.90 -9.82
N ARG A 167 16.39 -3.87 -10.41
CA ARG A 167 14.91 -3.85 -10.59
C ARG A 167 14.43 -4.99 -11.48
N ARG A 168 15.12 -5.23 -12.62
CA ARG A 168 14.74 -6.28 -13.57
C ARG A 168 14.83 -7.67 -12.95
N GLU A 169 15.96 -7.97 -12.32
CA GLU A 169 16.19 -9.29 -11.72
C GLU A 169 15.33 -9.49 -10.45
N ALA A 170 15.13 -8.42 -9.65
CA ALA A 170 14.19 -8.45 -8.52
C ALA A 170 12.76 -8.77 -8.99
N ALA A 171 12.29 -8.18 -10.09
CA ALA A 171 10.95 -8.48 -10.63
C ALA A 171 10.81 -9.96 -11.00
N LYS A 172 11.80 -10.55 -11.66
CA LYS A 172 11.83 -11.99 -11.97
C LYS A 172 11.84 -12.86 -10.70
N LEU A 173 12.69 -12.49 -9.73
CA LEU A 173 12.79 -13.18 -8.44
C LEU A 173 11.46 -13.15 -7.69
N ILE A 174 10.79 -11.99 -7.61
CA ILE A 174 9.50 -11.83 -6.95
C ILE A 174 8.45 -12.74 -7.57
N VAL A 175 8.33 -12.77 -8.91
CA VAL A 175 7.40 -13.65 -9.63
C VAL A 175 7.72 -15.12 -9.35
N SER A 176 9.00 -15.51 -9.31
CA SER A 176 9.44 -16.87 -8.97
C SER A 176 9.07 -17.24 -7.53
N LYS A 177 9.35 -16.36 -6.57
CA LYS A 177 9.02 -16.57 -5.15
C LYS A 177 7.52 -16.64 -4.90
N ILE A 178 6.71 -15.87 -5.61
CA ILE A 178 5.25 -15.98 -5.55
C ILE A 178 4.80 -17.37 -5.98
N ARG A 179 5.33 -17.91 -7.09
CA ARG A 179 5.01 -19.28 -7.54
C ARG A 179 5.45 -20.35 -6.54
N GLU A 180 6.61 -20.19 -5.94
CA GLU A 180 7.16 -21.09 -4.93
C GLU A 180 6.30 -21.11 -3.65
N ILE A 181 6.02 -19.92 -3.09
CA ILE A 181 5.40 -19.73 -1.77
C ILE A 181 3.88 -19.87 -1.83
N ALA A 182 3.23 -19.18 -2.76
CA ALA A 182 1.77 -19.15 -2.84
C ALA A 182 1.19 -20.26 -3.71
N LYS A 183 1.95 -20.81 -4.65
CA LYS A 183 1.50 -21.80 -5.63
C LYS A 183 0.26 -21.27 -6.38
N ASP A 184 -0.86 -21.99 -6.31
CA ASP A 184 -2.13 -21.62 -6.96
C ASP A 184 -3.07 -20.80 -6.08
N ALA A 185 -2.62 -20.42 -4.87
CA ALA A 185 -3.43 -19.64 -3.95
C ALA A 185 -3.61 -18.18 -4.44
N PRO A 186 -4.69 -17.50 -4.04
CA PRO A 186 -4.90 -16.10 -4.35
C PRO A 186 -3.78 -15.22 -3.78
N VAL A 187 -3.29 -14.26 -4.59
CA VAL A 187 -2.17 -13.39 -4.25
C VAL A 187 -2.54 -11.93 -4.46
N VAL A 188 -2.14 -11.10 -3.51
CA VAL A 188 -2.05 -9.63 -3.60
C VAL A 188 -0.58 -9.25 -3.49
N VAL A 189 -0.07 -8.44 -4.41
CA VAL A 189 1.30 -7.91 -4.37
C VAL A 189 1.23 -6.39 -4.39
N THR A 190 1.87 -5.76 -3.43
CA THR A 190 1.90 -4.31 -3.29
C THR A 190 3.33 -3.81 -3.12
N GLY A 191 3.56 -2.54 -3.36
CA GLY A 191 4.86 -1.95 -3.11
C GLY A 191 5.11 -0.68 -3.90
N ASP A 192 6.26 -0.08 -3.59
CA ASP A 192 6.96 0.86 -4.43
C ASP A 192 7.92 0.08 -5.35
N PHE A 193 7.58 0.03 -6.62
CA PHE A 193 8.34 -0.74 -7.60
C PHE A 193 9.45 0.10 -8.25
N ASN A 194 9.47 1.41 -8.02
CA ASN A 194 10.40 2.34 -8.66
C ASN A 194 10.46 2.21 -10.19
N VAL A 195 9.37 1.73 -10.79
CA VAL A 195 9.11 1.68 -12.23
C VAL A 195 7.66 2.07 -12.48
N ASP A 196 7.42 2.83 -13.52
CA ASP A 196 6.06 3.18 -13.90
C ASP A 196 5.42 2.16 -14.84
N GLN A 197 4.15 2.33 -15.13
CA GLN A 197 3.32 1.45 -15.95
C GLN A 197 3.80 1.31 -17.41
N ASN A 198 4.71 2.17 -17.87
CA ASN A 198 5.24 2.15 -19.23
C ASN A 198 6.58 1.42 -19.33
N ASN A 199 7.21 1.12 -18.19
CA ASN A 199 8.52 0.49 -18.13
C ASN A 199 8.44 -1.02 -18.50
N GLU A 200 9.47 -1.54 -19.19
CA GLU A 200 9.53 -2.97 -19.53
C GLU A 200 9.53 -3.90 -18.31
N ILE A 201 10.06 -3.42 -17.16
CA ILE A 201 10.11 -4.20 -15.92
C ILE A 201 8.71 -4.39 -15.35
N PHE A 202 7.81 -3.40 -15.50
CA PHE A 202 6.40 -3.55 -15.13
C PHE A 202 5.74 -4.74 -15.87
N LYS A 203 6.10 -4.95 -17.14
CA LYS A 203 5.58 -6.07 -17.95
C LYS A 203 6.00 -7.43 -17.41
N ILE A 204 7.14 -7.55 -16.71
CA ILE A 204 7.53 -8.82 -16.07
C ILE A 204 6.43 -9.32 -15.12
N PHE A 205 5.75 -8.41 -14.42
CA PHE A 205 4.63 -8.78 -13.55
C PHE A 205 3.36 -9.09 -14.34
N THR A 206 2.96 -8.24 -15.28
CA THR A 206 1.69 -8.42 -16.03
C THR A 206 1.75 -9.58 -17.03
N ASP A 207 2.91 -9.85 -17.62
CA ASP A 207 3.10 -10.93 -18.59
C ASP A 207 3.45 -12.27 -17.92
N SER A 208 3.56 -12.29 -16.58
CA SER A 208 3.86 -13.50 -15.80
C SER A 208 2.79 -14.59 -15.90
N GLY A 209 1.56 -14.25 -16.32
CA GLY A 209 0.41 -15.15 -16.34
C GLY A 209 -0.24 -15.40 -14.96
N ILE A 210 0.42 -14.98 -13.86
CA ILE A 210 -0.08 -15.17 -12.49
C ILE A 210 -0.54 -13.87 -11.83
N LEU A 211 -0.24 -12.72 -12.42
CA LEU A 211 -0.56 -11.38 -11.90
C LEU A 211 -1.19 -10.50 -12.98
N LYS A 212 -2.05 -9.59 -12.55
CA LYS A 212 -2.60 -8.52 -13.38
C LYS A 212 -2.57 -7.20 -12.60
N ASP A 213 -2.47 -6.08 -13.32
CA ASP A 213 -2.54 -4.74 -12.74
C ASP A 213 -3.96 -4.42 -12.27
N SER A 214 -4.09 -4.02 -11.01
CA SER A 214 -5.37 -3.64 -10.42
C SER A 214 -5.92 -2.33 -11.03
N TYR A 215 -5.07 -1.41 -11.45
CA TYR A 215 -5.49 -0.16 -12.10
C TYR A 215 -6.24 -0.43 -13.40
N THR A 216 -5.65 -1.20 -14.31
CA THR A 216 -6.27 -1.51 -15.61
C THR A 216 -7.51 -2.41 -15.45
N SER A 217 -7.54 -3.23 -14.40
CA SER A 217 -8.66 -4.15 -14.10
C SER A 217 -9.81 -3.48 -13.34
N ALA A 218 -9.65 -2.25 -12.86
CA ALA A 218 -10.63 -1.58 -12.04
C ALA A 218 -11.86 -1.12 -12.86
N ARG A 219 -13.07 -1.40 -12.33
CA ARG A 219 -14.32 -0.90 -12.89
C ARG A 219 -14.46 0.62 -12.73
N LEU A 220 -14.05 1.15 -11.56
CA LEU A 220 -14.04 2.58 -11.26
C LEU A 220 -12.63 2.99 -10.80
N ARG A 221 -12.16 4.12 -11.29
CA ARG A 221 -10.86 4.71 -10.91
C ARG A 221 -11.06 6.15 -10.45
N PHE A 222 -10.47 6.47 -9.31
CA PHE A 222 -10.22 7.84 -8.85
C PHE A 222 -8.69 8.01 -8.74
N ALA A 223 -8.03 8.19 -9.87
CA ALA A 223 -6.59 8.05 -10.01
C ALA A 223 -6.08 8.75 -11.28
N GLU A 224 -6.35 10.05 -11.43
CA GLU A 224 -5.87 10.84 -12.58
C GLU A 224 -4.39 11.21 -12.48
N ASN A 225 -3.84 11.19 -11.26
CA ASN A 225 -2.44 11.51 -10.95
C ASN A 225 -1.59 10.25 -10.77
N GLY A 226 -0.28 10.44 -10.88
CA GLY A 226 0.71 9.43 -10.47
C GLY A 226 0.83 9.30 -8.95
N THR A 227 1.70 8.43 -8.48
CA THR A 227 1.81 8.09 -7.07
C THR A 227 2.92 8.86 -6.33
N PHE A 228 3.91 9.41 -7.01
CA PHE A 228 5.00 10.19 -6.42
C PHE A 228 4.77 11.70 -6.56
N ASN A 229 4.90 12.45 -5.47
CA ASN A 229 4.67 13.90 -5.40
C ASN A 229 5.90 14.71 -4.94
N SER A 230 6.94 14.06 -4.39
CA SER A 230 8.16 14.72 -3.89
C SER A 230 7.89 15.82 -2.84
N PHE A 231 6.86 15.67 -2.02
CA PHE A 231 6.33 16.68 -1.08
C PHE A 231 5.85 17.99 -1.73
N ASP A 232 5.77 18.06 -3.06
CA ASP A 232 5.25 19.22 -3.78
C ASP A 232 3.84 18.93 -4.32
N THR A 233 2.84 19.39 -3.60
CA THR A 233 1.42 19.18 -3.94
C THR A 233 0.95 19.98 -5.17
N ASN A 234 1.80 20.81 -5.77
CA ASN A 234 1.52 21.55 -7.00
C ASN A 234 2.10 20.88 -8.24
N ARG A 235 2.86 19.79 -8.08
CA ARG A 235 3.38 19.01 -9.20
C ARG A 235 2.40 17.92 -9.61
N PHE A 236 2.37 17.64 -10.89
CA PHE A 236 1.55 16.60 -11.48
C PHE A 236 2.41 15.66 -12.32
N SER A 237 2.14 14.36 -12.18
CA SER A 237 2.70 13.29 -13.01
C SER A 237 1.61 12.24 -13.23
N THR A 238 1.68 11.53 -14.34
CA THR A 238 0.85 10.35 -14.60
C THR A 238 1.56 9.04 -14.27
N SER A 239 2.85 9.11 -13.90
CA SER A 239 3.66 7.94 -13.56
C SER A 239 3.23 7.35 -12.21
N ARG A 240 2.78 6.11 -12.24
CA ARG A 240 2.48 5.31 -11.05
C ARG A 240 3.65 4.40 -10.77
N ILE A 241 4.35 4.57 -9.67
CA ILE A 241 5.46 3.71 -9.25
C ILE A 241 5.09 2.82 -8.06
N ASP A 242 3.97 3.14 -7.40
CA ASP A 242 3.34 2.30 -6.39
C ASP A 242 2.21 1.50 -7.02
N HIS A 243 2.29 0.18 -6.95
CA HIS A 243 1.37 -0.70 -7.67
C HIS A 243 0.71 -1.72 -6.74
N ILE A 244 -0.48 -2.18 -7.17
CA ILE A 244 -1.18 -3.33 -6.62
C ILE A 244 -1.39 -4.32 -7.76
N PHE A 245 -0.70 -5.46 -7.71
CA PHE A 245 -0.93 -6.58 -8.62
C PHE A 245 -1.72 -7.67 -7.92
N LEU A 246 -2.54 -8.38 -8.68
CA LEU A 246 -3.50 -9.35 -8.17
C LEU A 246 -3.48 -10.63 -9.00
N SER A 247 -3.71 -11.77 -8.37
CA SER A 247 -4.03 -13.00 -9.10
C SER A 247 -5.21 -12.78 -10.06
N PRO A 248 -5.25 -13.46 -11.24
CA PRO A 248 -6.24 -13.24 -12.28
C PRO A 248 -7.71 -13.35 -11.81
N LYS A 249 -8.00 -14.22 -10.85
CA LYS A 249 -9.35 -14.44 -10.30
C LYS A 249 -9.88 -13.31 -9.39
N PHE A 250 -9.09 -12.30 -9.06
CA PHE A 250 -9.63 -11.13 -8.40
C PHE A 250 -10.31 -10.19 -9.41
N SER A 251 -11.49 -9.70 -9.11
CA SER A 251 -12.07 -8.52 -9.75
C SER A 251 -11.75 -7.28 -8.91
N VAL A 252 -11.64 -6.13 -9.58
CA VAL A 252 -11.38 -4.84 -8.92
C VAL A 252 -12.60 -3.94 -9.13
N ASP A 253 -13.31 -3.62 -8.06
CA ASP A 253 -14.46 -2.71 -8.13
C ASP A 253 -14.01 -1.25 -8.20
N ARG A 254 -13.14 -0.84 -7.28
CA ARG A 254 -12.62 0.53 -7.16
C ARG A 254 -11.12 0.52 -6.98
N TYR A 255 -10.48 1.51 -7.58
CA TYR A 255 -9.06 1.82 -7.41
C TYR A 255 -8.92 3.31 -7.18
N GLY A 256 -8.15 3.72 -6.17
CA GLY A 256 -7.93 5.12 -5.86
C GLY A 256 -6.47 5.42 -5.54
N ILE A 257 -6.00 6.58 -6.03
CA ILE A 257 -4.78 7.23 -5.55
C ILE A 257 -5.23 8.43 -4.74
N LEU A 258 -4.99 8.39 -3.42
CA LEU A 258 -5.57 9.39 -2.51
C LEU A 258 -4.62 10.57 -2.33
N THR A 259 -4.97 11.71 -2.90
CA THR A 259 -4.17 12.95 -2.89
C THR A 259 -4.45 13.85 -1.69
N ASN A 260 -4.75 13.25 -0.54
CA ASN A 260 -5.04 13.99 0.67
C ASN A 260 -3.84 14.84 1.11
N ALA A 261 -4.15 16.01 1.61
CA ALA A 261 -3.17 16.97 2.08
C ALA A 261 -3.57 17.48 3.47
N TYR A 262 -2.62 18.07 4.17
CA TYR A 262 -2.86 18.81 5.41
C TYR A 262 -2.29 20.22 5.28
N TRP A 263 -2.61 21.08 6.23
CA TRP A 263 -2.18 22.47 6.22
C TRP A 263 -1.43 22.83 7.49
N THR A 264 -0.29 23.51 7.33
CA THR A 264 0.45 24.11 8.43
C THR A 264 0.29 25.62 8.38
N PRO A 265 0.10 26.30 9.53
CA PRO A 265 -0.07 27.76 9.55
C PRO A 265 1.20 28.45 9.05
N VAL A 266 1.01 29.52 8.30
CA VAL A 266 2.10 30.46 7.96
C VAL A 266 2.21 31.46 9.10
N GLU A 267 3.40 31.61 9.66
CA GLU A 267 3.66 32.56 10.74
C GLU A 267 3.32 33.98 10.32
N GLY A 268 2.72 34.75 11.22
CA GLY A 268 2.31 36.15 10.96
C GLY A 268 1.14 36.30 9.99
N ALA A 269 0.58 35.23 9.41
CA ALA A 269 -0.57 35.33 8.52
C ALA A 269 -1.81 35.85 9.27
N LYS A 270 -2.45 36.90 8.69
CA LYS A 270 -3.71 37.46 9.21
C LYS A 270 -4.92 36.78 8.61
N GLU A 271 -6.01 36.75 9.38
CA GLU A 271 -7.31 36.35 8.85
C GLU A 271 -7.90 37.42 7.95
N VAL A 272 -8.52 37.01 6.87
CA VAL A 272 -9.26 37.86 5.94
C VAL A 272 -10.67 37.32 5.74
N LYS A 273 -11.64 38.20 5.58
CA LYS A 273 -13.02 37.80 5.27
C LYS A 273 -13.08 37.17 3.88
N GLY A 274 -13.86 36.11 3.73
CA GLY A 274 -14.14 35.55 2.42
C GLY A 274 -14.90 36.50 1.53
N LYS A 275 -14.43 36.71 0.27
CA LYS A 275 -15.18 37.46 -0.73
C LYS A 275 -16.36 36.61 -1.20
N ASP A 276 -17.54 37.23 -1.34
CA ASP A 276 -18.77 36.57 -1.79
C ASP A 276 -19.13 35.32 -0.98
N ALA A 277 -18.82 35.35 0.35
CA ALA A 277 -19.04 34.25 1.28
C ALA A 277 -19.84 34.74 2.50
N PRO A 278 -20.51 33.80 3.25
CA PRO A 278 -21.15 34.13 4.52
C PRO A 278 -20.21 34.86 5.48
N SER A 279 -20.79 35.69 6.36
CA SER A 279 -20.02 36.57 7.27
C SER A 279 -19.10 35.83 8.22
N GLU A 280 -19.40 34.55 8.50
CA GLU A 280 -18.65 33.64 9.38
C GLU A 280 -17.36 33.12 8.72
N ILE A 281 -17.27 33.14 7.39
CA ILE A 281 -16.12 32.59 6.66
C ILE A 281 -14.93 33.51 6.76
N ARG A 282 -13.85 33.01 7.34
CA ARG A 282 -12.56 33.66 7.46
C ARG A 282 -11.50 32.74 6.86
N PHE A 283 -10.61 33.31 6.05
CA PHE A 283 -9.46 32.60 5.50
C PHE A 283 -8.17 33.09 6.16
N LYS A 284 -7.27 32.14 6.39
CA LYS A 284 -5.90 32.41 6.81
C LYS A 284 -4.95 31.70 5.86
N LYS A 285 -3.79 32.28 5.60
CA LYS A 285 -2.79 31.67 4.74
C LYS A 285 -2.15 30.47 5.44
N TYR A 286 -2.16 29.31 4.78
CA TYR A 286 -1.54 28.08 5.20
C TYR A 286 -0.64 27.53 4.10
N THR A 287 0.38 26.75 4.48
CA THR A 287 1.14 25.93 3.56
C THR A 287 0.46 24.58 3.44
N ARG A 288 0.09 24.18 2.22
CA ARG A 288 -0.43 22.83 1.93
C ARG A 288 0.73 21.85 1.89
N ARG A 289 0.58 20.70 2.56
CA ARG A 289 1.60 19.65 2.67
C ARG A 289 1.00 18.29 2.40
N ALA A 290 1.80 17.36 1.84
CA ALA A 290 1.45 15.95 1.74
C ALA A 290 1.97 15.17 2.95
N PRO A 291 1.26 14.14 3.44
CA PRO A 291 1.71 13.29 4.55
C PRO A 291 2.94 12.44 4.21
N SER A 292 3.16 12.14 2.93
CA SER A 292 4.34 11.49 2.37
C SER A 292 4.66 12.10 1.01
N ASP A 293 5.88 11.91 0.51
CA ASP A 293 6.26 12.22 -0.88
C ASP A 293 5.65 11.24 -1.90
N HIS A 294 4.95 10.21 -1.42
CA HIS A 294 4.07 9.35 -2.20
C HIS A 294 2.61 9.52 -1.78
N TYR A 295 1.69 9.23 -2.71
CA TYR A 295 0.26 9.11 -2.43
C TYR A 295 -0.09 7.64 -2.20
N PRO A 296 -0.92 7.32 -1.18
CA PRO A 296 -1.36 5.96 -0.98
C PRO A 296 -2.29 5.48 -2.09
N VAL A 297 -2.16 4.21 -2.41
CA VAL A 297 -2.99 3.52 -3.39
C VAL A 297 -3.84 2.48 -2.70
N PHE A 298 -5.15 2.49 -2.95
CA PHE A 298 -6.09 1.52 -2.39
C PHE A 298 -6.99 0.92 -3.46
N ALA A 299 -7.39 -0.34 -3.26
CA ALA A 299 -8.28 -1.06 -4.15
C ALA A 299 -9.29 -1.93 -3.39
N HIS A 300 -10.56 -1.80 -3.74
CA HIS A 300 -11.60 -2.75 -3.36
C HIS A 300 -11.58 -3.91 -4.35
N ILE A 301 -11.25 -5.09 -3.86
CA ILE A 301 -11.09 -6.30 -4.64
C ILE A 301 -12.05 -7.39 -4.18
N LYS A 302 -12.41 -8.29 -5.09
CA LYS A 302 -13.26 -9.44 -4.79
C LYS A 302 -12.73 -10.67 -5.51
N TYR A 303 -12.55 -11.76 -4.77
CA TYR A 303 -12.17 -13.04 -5.38
C TYR A 303 -13.37 -13.70 -6.02
N VAL A 304 -13.22 -14.10 -7.29
CA VAL A 304 -14.23 -14.81 -8.09
C VAL A 304 -13.77 -16.25 -8.23
N LYS A 305 -14.55 -17.20 -7.72
CA LYS A 305 -14.27 -18.64 -7.79
C LYS A 305 -14.31 -19.19 -9.21
#